data_9655518fdfe5529075fdeff91d485825
#
_entry.id   9655518fdfe5529075fdeff91d485825
#
_cell.length_a   1.000
_cell.length_b   1.000
_cell.length_c   1.000
_cell.angle_alpha   90.00
_cell.angle_beta   90.00
_cell.angle_gamma   90.00
#
_symmetry.space_group_name_H-M   'P 1'
#
loop_
_entity.id
_entity.type
_entity.pdbx_description
1 polymer ?
#
loop_
_entity_poly.entity_id
_entity_poly.type
_entity_poly.pdbx_seq_one_letter_code
_entity_poly.pdbx_strand_id
1 'polypeptide(L)'
;MKKTLALLLTLALSMAALTGCGSKTDAPAADSTDSTTGTETPAALSGSVSTNGSTSMEKVIGILSEQFMADNSGVSVTYDPTGSGAGIEAASNGSADIGLSSRALKDEETAGGLTGTTVALDGIAVIVNAGSKVEDLSVEQIAQIFTGEITDWSEVGGEAGAISCIGREAGSGTRDGFESITNTKDACKLDQELTSTGGVIEAVAGNPNAIGYASLSAVEGKDTIRALTVGGVACTEETVLDGSYAIQRPFVLVTRTGEALSPAAQAFFDFATSSAANDLIKSAGAVSAAAAQ
;
A
#
# COMPACT_ATOMS: atom_id res chain seq x y z
N MET A 1 -15.33 6.10 53.99
CA MET A 1 -15.88 4.90 54.67
C MET A 1 -15.33 3.72 53.89
N LYS A 2 -14.27 3.08 54.43
CA LYS A 2 -14.21 1.70 54.99
C LYS A 2 -14.76 0.67 53.96
N LYS A 3 -14.07 -0.37 53.46
CA LYS A 3 -13.21 -1.33 54.20
C LYS A 3 -12.35 -2.13 53.19
N THR A 4 -11.12 -2.34 53.59
CA THR A 4 -10.14 -3.39 53.32
C THR A 4 -10.70 -4.82 53.43
N LEU A 5 -10.21 -5.75 52.60
CA LEU A 5 -9.92 -7.10 53.12
C LEU A 5 -8.82 -7.77 52.24
N ALA A 6 -7.70 -8.00 52.90
CA ALA A 6 -6.60 -8.83 52.52
C ALA A 6 -6.88 -10.28 52.97
N LEU A 7 -6.48 -11.29 52.19
CA LEU A 7 -6.26 -12.64 52.75
C LEU A 7 -5.07 -13.29 52.06
N LEU A 8 -4.04 -13.48 52.90
CA LEU A 8 -2.87 -14.35 52.71
C LEU A 8 -3.27 -15.80 53.08
N LEU A 9 -2.72 -16.81 52.43
CA LEU A 9 -2.20 -18.00 53.09
C LEU A 9 -1.46 -18.96 52.14
N THR A 10 -0.11 -19.06 52.31
CA THR A 10 0.79 -20.17 52.63
C THR A 10 0.85 -21.40 51.71
N LEU A 11 1.99 -21.59 51.03
CA LEU A 11 3.19 -22.36 51.39
C LEU A 11 2.97 -23.89 51.64
N ALA A 12 3.47 -24.74 50.76
CA ALA A 12 3.96 -26.08 51.10
C ALA A 12 5.06 -26.57 50.16
N LEU A 13 6.22 -26.68 50.73
CA LEU A 13 7.49 -27.21 50.23
C LEU A 13 7.47 -28.74 50.45
N SER A 14 7.89 -29.54 49.46
CA SER A 14 8.32 -30.91 49.72
C SER A 14 9.48 -31.32 48.82
N MET A 15 10.69 -31.34 49.46
CA MET A 15 11.89 -32.04 49.01
C MET A 15 11.75 -33.54 49.19
N ALA A 16 12.20 -34.32 48.20
CA ALA A 16 12.66 -35.68 48.46
C ALA A 16 13.88 -35.94 47.61
N ALA A 17 15.03 -36.00 48.27
CA ALA A 17 16.29 -36.50 47.80
C ALA A 17 16.37 -38.01 48.07
N LEU A 18 16.83 -38.82 47.12
CA LEU A 18 17.35 -40.15 47.37
C LEU A 18 18.58 -40.37 46.51
N THR A 19 19.70 -40.49 47.24
CA THR A 19 21.03 -40.94 46.83
C THR A 19 21.05 -42.45 46.66
N GLY A 20 21.78 -42.91 45.61
CA GLY A 20 22.15 -44.32 45.44
C GLY A 20 23.43 -44.44 44.63
N CYS A 21 24.56 -44.65 45.32
CA CYS A 21 25.85 -45.03 44.78
C CYS A 21 25.89 -46.55 44.45
N GLY A 22 26.65 -46.95 43.40
CA GLY A 22 27.07 -48.33 43.25
C GLY A 22 27.73 -48.66 41.92
N SER A 23 29.09 -48.58 41.91
CA SER A 23 30.11 -49.46 41.34
C SER A 23 30.32 -49.69 39.84
N LYS A 24 31.57 -49.47 39.45
CA LYS A 24 32.30 -49.75 38.20
C LYS A 24 32.26 -51.20 37.73
N THR A 25 32.25 -51.43 36.44
CA THR A 25 33.11 -52.40 35.75
C THR A 25 33.40 -51.98 34.32
N ASP A 26 34.63 -52.29 33.87
CA ASP A 26 35.29 -51.85 32.64
C ASP A 26 34.79 -52.52 31.33
N ALA A 27 34.76 -51.70 30.28
CA ALA A 27 35.15 -51.81 28.84
C ALA A 27 34.85 -53.10 28.03
N PRO A 28 34.83 -53.05 26.66
CA PRO A 28 35.38 -52.05 25.72
C PRO A 28 34.43 -51.58 24.58
N ALA A 29 34.95 -50.60 23.82
CA ALA A 29 34.44 -49.92 22.69
C ALA A 29 33.79 -50.74 21.57
N ALA A 30 32.64 -50.23 21.06
CA ALA A 30 32.25 -50.36 19.65
C ALA A 30 31.80 -48.98 19.16
N ASP A 31 32.60 -48.49 18.25
CA ASP A 31 32.37 -47.34 17.42
C ASP A 31 31.09 -47.54 16.60
N SER A 32 30.08 -46.70 16.83
CA SER A 32 28.92 -46.56 15.98
C SER A 32 28.65 -45.06 15.83
N THR A 33 29.34 -44.48 14.88
CA THR A 33 29.00 -43.18 14.30
C THR A 33 27.66 -43.32 13.63
N ASP A 34 26.57 -43.14 14.38
CA ASP A 34 25.24 -42.84 13.82
C ASP A 34 25.17 -41.33 13.57
N SER A 35 25.66 -40.96 12.38
CA SER A 35 25.39 -39.62 11.81
C SER A 35 23.95 -39.60 11.35
N THR A 36 23.03 -39.37 12.28
CA THR A 36 21.69 -38.92 11.95
C THR A 36 21.82 -37.51 11.33
N THR A 37 21.96 -37.48 10.02
CA THR A 37 21.67 -36.30 9.22
C THR A 37 20.18 -36.04 9.38
N GLY A 38 19.82 -35.33 10.45
CA GLY A 38 18.51 -34.77 10.61
C GLY A 38 18.31 -33.78 9.47
N THR A 39 17.50 -34.14 8.49
CA THR A 39 16.94 -33.19 7.54
C THR A 39 16.02 -32.30 8.39
N GLU A 40 16.55 -31.21 8.89
CA GLU A 40 15.73 -30.15 9.48
C GLU A 40 14.74 -29.73 8.40
N THR A 41 13.49 -30.06 8.55
CA THR A 41 12.39 -29.45 7.79
C THR A 41 12.47 -27.97 8.11
N PRO A 42 12.61 -27.08 7.12
CA PRO A 42 12.64 -25.63 7.39
C PRO A 42 11.45 -25.28 8.27
N ALA A 43 11.70 -24.59 9.38
CA ALA A 43 10.62 -24.14 10.25
C ALA A 43 9.63 -23.33 9.41
N ALA A 44 8.34 -23.66 9.53
CA ALA A 44 7.30 -22.94 8.80
C ALA A 44 7.37 -21.45 9.15
N LEU A 45 7.29 -20.59 8.13
CA LEU A 45 7.31 -19.14 8.30
C LEU A 45 6.14 -18.72 9.21
N SER A 46 6.43 -17.88 10.21
CA SER A 46 5.43 -17.36 11.14
C SER A 46 5.79 -15.95 11.60
N GLY A 47 4.77 -15.19 12.01
CA GLY A 47 4.95 -13.84 12.51
C GLY A 47 3.89 -12.86 12.00
N SER A 48 4.13 -11.58 12.23
CA SER A 48 3.27 -10.50 11.73
C SER A 48 4.04 -9.57 10.80
N VAL A 49 3.35 -9.01 9.84
CA VAL A 49 3.82 -7.96 8.94
C VAL A 49 2.85 -6.79 9.06
N SER A 50 3.35 -5.62 9.43
CA SER A 50 2.58 -4.39 9.48
C SER A 50 2.87 -3.52 8.26
N THR A 51 1.83 -3.15 7.51
CA THR A 51 1.94 -2.20 6.40
C THR A 51 1.05 -1.00 6.67
N ASN A 52 1.51 0.19 6.31
CA ASN A 52 0.80 1.44 6.54
C ASN A 52 1.01 2.39 5.37
N GLY A 53 -0.03 3.10 4.94
CA GLY A 53 0.15 4.20 3.99
C GLY A 53 -0.91 4.37 2.92
N SER A 54 -0.49 4.41 1.67
CA SER A 54 -1.28 4.82 0.52
C SER A 54 -2.63 4.12 0.38
N THR A 55 -3.73 4.87 0.46
CA THR A 55 -5.10 4.38 0.23
C THR A 55 -5.37 3.96 -1.22
N SER A 56 -4.52 4.37 -2.17
CA SER A 56 -4.61 3.93 -3.58
C SER A 56 -4.06 2.51 -3.79
N MET A 57 -3.25 2.02 -2.85
CA MET A 57 -2.68 0.67 -2.93
C MET A 57 -3.57 -0.41 -2.30
N GLU A 58 -4.74 -0.03 -1.76
CA GLU A 58 -5.62 -0.92 -1.00
C GLU A 58 -5.91 -2.24 -1.74
N LYS A 59 -6.34 -2.17 -3.00
CA LYS A 59 -6.68 -3.37 -3.79
C LYS A 59 -5.45 -4.24 -4.07
N VAL A 60 -4.31 -3.61 -4.41
CA VAL A 60 -3.05 -4.31 -4.68
C VAL A 60 -2.53 -5.00 -3.41
N ILE A 61 -2.41 -4.26 -2.31
CA ILE A 61 -1.90 -4.81 -1.04
C ILE A 61 -2.88 -5.85 -0.47
N GLY A 62 -4.19 -5.64 -0.60
CA GLY A 62 -5.20 -6.61 -0.19
C GLY A 62 -5.00 -7.97 -0.85
N ILE A 63 -4.96 -8.00 -2.20
CA ILE A 63 -4.77 -9.25 -2.97
C ILE A 63 -3.43 -9.92 -2.66
N LEU A 64 -2.33 -9.14 -2.59
CA LEU A 64 -1.01 -9.67 -2.25
C LEU A 64 -0.97 -10.26 -0.84
N SER A 65 -1.59 -9.57 0.13
CA SER A 65 -1.64 -10.03 1.52
C SER A 65 -2.48 -11.31 1.68
N GLU A 66 -3.64 -11.38 1.02
CA GLU A 66 -4.51 -12.56 1.03
C GLU A 66 -3.79 -13.79 0.47
N GLN A 67 -3.14 -13.65 -0.71
CA GLN A 67 -2.39 -14.75 -1.32
C GLN A 67 -1.20 -15.16 -0.45
N PHE A 68 -0.43 -14.20 0.07
CA PHE A 68 0.72 -14.51 0.91
C PHE A 68 0.33 -15.24 2.20
N MET A 69 -0.75 -14.82 2.87
CA MET A 69 -1.27 -15.51 4.06
C MET A 69 -1.85 -16.89 3.74
N ALA A 70 -2.45 -17.07 2.56
CA ALA A 70 -2.92 -18.39 2.12
C ALA A 70 -1.76 -19.37 1.95
N ASP A 71 -0.63 -18.91 1.41
CA ASP A 71 0.57 -19.72 1.20
C ASP A 71 1.40 -19.91 2.49
N ASN A 72 1.25 -18.99 3.47
CA ASN A 72 2.01 -18.94 4.71
C ASN A 72 1.07 -18.81 5.91
N SER A 73 0.36 -19.85 6.26
CA SER A 73 -0.71 -19.84 7.28
C SER A 73 -0.27 -19.45 8.71
N GLY A 74 1.04 -19.41 8.97
CA GLY A 74 1.62 -18.91 10.22
C GLY A 74 1.88 -17.40 10.24
N VAL A 75 1.63 -16.69 9.11
CA VAL A 75 1.89 -15.25 8.98
C VAL A 75 0.58 -14.48 8.95
N SER A 76 0.57 -13.31 9.60
CA SER A 76 -0.50 -12.31 9.51
C SER A 76 0.06 -11.05 8.87
N VAL A 77 -0.59 -10.54 7.83
CA VAL A 77 -0.29 -9.24 7.20
C VAL A 77 -1.41 -8.27 7.50
N THR A 78 -1.06 -7.10 8.01
CA THR A 78 -2.02 -6.02 8.31
C THR A 78 -1.76 -4.82 7.42
N TYR A 79 -2.82 -4.13 7.02
CA TYR A 79 -2.75 -2.91 6.23
C TYR A 79 -3.57 -1.80 6.89
N ASP A 80 -2.95 -0.64 7.10
CA ASP A 80 -3.58 0.56 7.65
C ASP A 80 -3.55 1.69 6.60
N PRO A 81 -4.70 2.07 6.01
CA PRO A 81 -4.79 3.05 4.91
C PRO A 81 -4.76 4.50 5.39
N THR A 82 -3.61 5.03 5.71
CA THR A 82 -3.42 6.36 6.32
C THR A 82 -2.94 7.46 5.36
N GLY A 83 -2.62 7.10 4.10
CA GLY A 83 -2.01 8.00 3.11
C GLY A 83 -0.49 7.85 3.02
N SER A 84 0.08 8.21 1.85
CA SER A 84 1.50 7.96 1.55
C SER A 84 2.47 8.64 2.52
N GLY A 85 2.21 9.88 2.90
CA GLY A 85 3.06 10.61 3.84
C GLY A 85 3.12 9.93 5.20
N ALA A 86 1.97 9.53 5.76
CA ALA A 86 1.89 8.80 7.01
C ALA A 86 2.56 7.41 6.93
N GLY A 87 2.42 6.71 5.79
CA GLY A 87 3.09 5.43 5.57
C GLY A 87 4.62 5.55 5.50
N ILE A 88 5.13 6.59 4.84
CA ILE A 88 6.57 6.89 4.80
C ILE A 88 7.09 7.21 6.21
N GLU A 89 6.35 8.00 6.98
CA GLU A 89 6.68 8.29 8.38
C GLU A 89 6.64 7.04 9.25
N ALA A 90 5.62 6.19 9.10
CA ALA A 90 5.49 4.94 9.83
C ALA A 90 6.67 3.97 9.56
N ALA A 91 7.12 3.87 8.32
CA ALA A 91 8.35 3.13 7.98
C ALA A 91 9.58 3.78 8.63
N SER A 92 9.71 5.11 8.55
CA SER A 92 10.85 5.85 9.09
C SER A 92 11.02 5.66 10.59
N ASN A 93 9.95 5.75 11.35
CA ASN A 93 9.97 5.64 12.82
C ASN A 93 9.81 4.19 13.34
N GLY A 94 9.63 3.21 12.45
CA GLY A 94 9.53 1.80 12.80
C GLY A 94 8.16 1.37 13.36
N SER A 95 7.12 2.19 13.24
CA SER A 95 5.75 1.81 13.63
C SER A 95 5.06 0.90 12.61
N ALA A 96 5.58 0.84 11.39
CA ALA A 96 5.26 -0.19 10.39
C ALA A 96 6.54 -0.84 9.87
N ASP A 97 6.46 -2.12 9.51
CA ASP A 97 7.55 -2.86 8.88
C ASP A 97 7.80 -2.33 7.46
N ILE A 98 6.72 -2.06 6.72
CA ILE A 98 6.74 -1.59 5.33
C ILE A 98 5.79 -0.42 5.18
N GLY A 99 6.31 0.73 4.75
CA GLY A 99 5.50 1.87 4.33
C GLY A 99 5.00 1.69 2.90
N LEU A 100 3.82 2.25 2.61
CA LEU A 100 3.19 2.19 1.30
C LEU A 100 3.06 3.59 0.72
N SER A 101 3.67 3.82 -0.42
CA SER A 101 3.61 5.13 -1.09
C SER A 101 3.12 5.00 -2.53
N SER A 102 2.25 5.90 -2.94
CA SER A 102 1.79 6.05 -4.31
C SER A 102 2.48 7.24 -5.01
N ARG A 103 3.72 7.46 -4.66
CA ARG A 103 4.71 8.33 -5.31
C ARG A 103 6.12 7.85 -5.01
N ALA A 104 7.09 8.26 -5.79
CA ALA A 104 8.49 8.07 -5.44
C ALA A 104 8.83 8.79 -4.11
N LEU A 105 9.87 8.30 -3.43
CA LEU A 105 10.43 9.01 -2.29
C LEU A 105 11.05 10.33 -2.75
N LYS A 106 10.93 11.34 -1.91
CA LYS A 106 11.65 12.61 -2.08
C LYS A 106 13.12 12.43 -1.68
N ASP A 107 13.98 13.32 -2.17
CA ASP A 107 15.41 13.29 -1.85
C ASP A 107 15.67 13.35 -0.33
N GLU A 108 14.89 14.17 0.39
CA GLU A 108 14.97 14.28 1.85
C GLU A 108 14.58 13.00 2.59
N GLU A 109 13.60 12.23 2.06
CA GLU A 109 13.15 10.95 2.64
C GLU A 109 14.21 9.88 2.42
N THR A 110 14.81 9.84 1.23
CA THR A 110 15.93 8.95 0.91
C THR A 110 17.18 9.29 1.72
N ALA A 111 17.52 10.59 1.83
CA ALA A 111 18.62 11.07 2.67
C ALA A 111 18.36 10.81 4.17
N GLY A 112 17.10 10.75 4.57
CA GLY A 112 16.65 10.36 5.91
C GLY A 112 16.75 8.87 6.22
N GLY A 113 17.33 8.07 5.31
CA GLY A 113 17.60 6.65 5.53
C GLY A 113 16.43 5.73 5.10
N LEU A 114 15.63 6.13 4.13
CA LEU A 114 14.60 5.29 3.55
C LEU A 114 14.98 4.78 2.17
N THR A 115 14.55 3.57 1.85
CA THR A 115 14.65 2.93 0.54
C THR A 115 13.25 2.70 -0.01
N GLY A 116 13.00 3.16 -1.23
CA GLY A 116 11.76 2.93 -1.96
C GLY A 116 11.97 1.88 -3.05
N THR A 117 11.16 0.83 -3.05
CA THR A 117 11.15 -0.21 -4.10
C THR A 117 9.84 -0.15 -4.85
N THR A 118 9.90 0.15 -6.15
CA THR A 118 8.71 0.17 -7.00
C THR A 118 8.19 -1.25 -7.20
N VAL A 119 6.92 -1.46 -6.86
CA VAL A 119 6.22 -2.75 -7.01
C VAL A 119 5.27 -2.75 -8.19
N ALA A 120 4.70 -1.59 -8.51
CA ALA A 120 3.79 -1.42 -9.65
C ALA A 120 3.82 0.02 -10.20
N LEU A 121 3.27 0.18 -11.41
CA LEU A 121 2.85 1.48 -11.95
C LEU A 121 1.33 1.57 -11.90
N ASP A 122 0.81 2.76 -11.67
CA ASP A 122 -0.62 3.04 -11.54
C ASP A 122 -0.97 4.32 -12.30
N GLY A 123 -2.06 4.27 -13.07
CA GLY A 123 -2.64 5.45 -13.70
C GLY A 123 -3.43 6.27 -12.67
N ILE A 124 -3.27 7.59 -12.67
CA ILE A 124 -4.16 8.48 -11.94
C ILE A 124 -5.29 8.86 -12.90
N ALA A 125 -6.40 8.15 -12.82
CA ALA A 125 -7.58 8.43 -13.64
C ALA A 125 -8.23 9.75 -13.21
N VAL A 126 -8.49 10.63 -14.15
CA VAL A 126 -9.34 11.81 -13.95
C VAL A 126 -10.78 11.34 -14.07
N ILE A 127 -11.56 11.52 -13.02
CA ILE A 127 -12.91 10.98 -12.89
C ILE A 127 -13.97 12.07 -12.80
N VAL A 128 -15.11 11.78 -13.40
CA VAL A 128 -16.33 12.60 -13.32
C VAL A 128 -17.52 11.71 -12.93
N ASN A 129 -18.62 12.34 -12.54
CA ASN A 129 -19.89 11.62 -12.36
C ASN A 129 -20.28 10.88 -13.65
N ALA A 130 -20.87 9.68 -13.55
CA ALA A 130 -21.25 8.86 -14.70
C ALA A 130 -22.20 9.58 -15.66
N GLY A 131 -22.99 10.55 -15.18
CA GLY A 131 -23.91 11.38 -15.98
C GLY A 131 -23.25 12.52 -16.76
N SER A 132 -21.95 12.82 -16.52
CA SER A 132 -21.23 13.89 -17.22
C SER A 132 -21.17 13.62 -18.73
N LYS A 133 -21.19 14.70 -19.55
CA LYS A 133 -21.05 14.64 -21.01
C LYS A 133 -19.64 14.88 -21.51
N VAL A 134 -18.73 15.33 -20.64
CA VAL A 134 -17.32 15.51 -20.98
C VAL A 134 -16.66 14.15 -21.11
N GLU A 135 -15.95 13.91 -22.20
CA GLU A 135 -15.31 12.60 -22.49
C GLU A 135 -13.79 12.67 -22.44
N ASP A 136 -13.24 13.83 -22.80
CA ASP A 136 -11.80 14.04 -22.89
C ASP A 136 -11.42 15.42 -22.32
N LEU A 137 -10.25 15.49 -21.69
CA LEU A 137 -9.60 16.72 -21.30
C LEU A 137 -8.10 16.63 -21.58
N SER A 138 -7.50 17.72 -22.05
CA SER A 138 -6.04 17.79 -22.08
C SER A 138 -5.47 17.97 -20.68
N VAL A 139 -4.18 17.65 -20.47
CA VAL A 139 -3.48 17.90 -19.20
C VAL A 139 -3.55 19.38 -18.82
N GLU A 140 -3.49 20.28 -19.81
CA GLU A 140 -3.60 21.73 -19.61
C GLU A 140 -5.00 22.11 -19.11
N GLN A 141 -6.07 21.61 -19.74
CA GLN A 141 -7.45 21.86 -19.28
C GLN A 141 -7.69 21.33 -17.87
N ILE A 142 -7.14 20.17 -17.54
CA ILE A 142 -7.19 19.60 -16.18
C ILE A 142 -6.50 20.57 -15.20
N ALA A 143 -5.32 21.06 -15.54
CA ALA A 143 -4.60 22.04 -14.72
C ALA A 143 -5.43 23.32 -14.52
N GLN A 144 -6.00 23.87 -15.59
CA GLN A 144 -6.83 25.08 -15.54
C GLN A 144 -8.11 24.90 -14.71
N ILE A 145 -8.73 23.73 -14.77
CA ILE A 145 -9.88 23.40 -13.93
C ILE A 145 -9.45 23.38 -12.46
N PHE A 146 -8.41 22.63 -12.12
CA PHE A 146 -7.99 22.50 -10.72
C PHE A 146 -7.34 23.76 -10.14
N THR A 147 -6.86 24.69 -10.98
CA THR A 147 -6.41 26.02 -10.53
C THR A 147 -7.52 27.07 -10.52
N GLY A 148 -8.70 26.71 -11.02
CA GLY A 148 -9.89 27.58 -11.07
C GLY A 148 -9.80 28.67 -12.15
N GLU A 149 -9.07 28.41 -13.24
CA GLU A 149 -9.08 29.21 -14.45
C GLU A 149 -10.28 28.85 -15.33
N ILE A 150 -10.63 27.56 -15.42
CA ILE A 150 -11.85 27.03 -16.01
C ILE A 150 -12.78 26.64 -14.86
N THR A 151 -13.99 27.20 -14.83
CA THR A 151 -14.91 27.02 -13.72
C THR A 151 -16.30 26.52 -14.13
N ASP A 152 -16.58 26.45 -15.42
CA ASP A 152 -17.85 25.96 -15.95
C ASP A 152 -17.61 24.86 -17.00
N TRP A 153 -18.40 23.80 -16.93
CA TRP A 153 -18.28 22.66 -17.84
C TRP A 153 -18.49 23.01 -19.32
N SER A 154 -19.25 24.08 -19.61
CA SER A 154 -19.46 24.54 -21.00
C SER A 154 -18.18 25.03 -21.67
N GLU A 155 -17.17 25.43 -20.90
CA GLU A 155 -15.87 25.88 -21.42
C GLU A 155 -15.03 24.71 -22.00
N VAL A 156 -15.38 23.48 -21.63
CA VAL A 156 -14.69 22.25 -22.06
C VAL A 156 -15.63 21.24 -22.75
N GLY A 157 -16.73 21.75 -23.31
CA GLY A 157 -17.65 20.92 -24.12
C GLY A 157 -18.68 20.14 -23.34
N GLY A 158 -18.81 20.38 -22.03
CA GLY A 158 -19.88 19.84 -21.19
C GLY A 158 -21.16 20.65 -21.20
N GLU A 159 -22.15 20.19 -20.44
CA GLU A 159 -23.37 20.97 -20.15
C GLU A 159 -22.99 22.13 -19.18
N ALA A 160 -23.61 23.30 -19.36
CA ALA A 160 -23.35 24.46 -18.50
C ALA A 160 -23.61 24.12 -17.04
N GLY A 161 -22.64 24.39 -16.18
CA GLY A 161 -22.68 24.14 -14.75
C GLY A 161 -21.34 24.36 -14.09
N ALA A 162 -21.36 24.92 -12.88
CA ALA A 162 -20.13 25.17 -12.13
C ALA A 162 -19.41 23.85 -11.80
N ILE A 163 -18.11 23.78 -12.12
CA ILE A 163 -17.27 22.63 -11.82
C ILE A 163 -16.99 22.58 -10.32
N SER A 164 -17.11 21.38 -9.73
CA SER A 164 -16.73 21.12 -8.34
C SER A 164 -15.49 20.23 -8.30
N CYS A 165 -14.37 20.81 -7.90
CA CYS A 165 -13.08 20.12 -7.82
C CYS A 165 -12.94 19.34 -6.52
N ILE A 166 -12.82 18.01 -6.60
CA ILE A 166 -12.67 17.11 -5.46
C ILE A 166 -11.28 16.49 -5.51
N GLY A 167 -10.52 16.65 -4.44
CA GLY A 167 -9.17 16.11 -4.37
C GLY A 167 -8.83 15.48 -3.03
N ARG A 168 -7.55 15.27 -2.83
CA ARG A 168 -6.99 14.61 -1.67
C ARG A 168 -6.31 15.62 -0.74
N GLU A 169 -6.19 15.22 0.52
CA GLU A 169 -5.46 15.92 1.58
C GLU A 169 -3.97 16.08 1.28
N ALA A 170 -3.32 17.01 1.97
CA ALA A 170 -1.87 17.10 2.00
C ALA A 170 -1.24 15.79 2.52
N GLY A 171 -0.12 15.37 1.90
CA GLY A 171 0.50 14.08 2.22
C GLY A 171 -0.06 12.88 1.43
N SER A 172 -1.10 13.07 0.63
CA SER A 172 -1.54 12.06 -0.32
C SER A 172 -0.56 11.92 -1.47
N GLY A 173 -0.01 10.71 -1.68
CA GLY A 173 0.84 10.45 -2.84
C GLY A 173 0.10 10.57 -4.17
N THR A 174 -1.25 10.40 -4.19
CA THR A 174 -2.06 10.62 -5.38
C THR A 174 -2.13 12.10 -5.72
N ARG A 175 -2.33 12.96 -4.72
CA ARG A 175 -2.28 14.42 -4.89
C ARG A 175 -0.90 14.86 -5.36
N ASP A 176 0.16 14.42 -4.69
CA ASP A 176 1.54 14.77 -5.05
C ASP A 176 1.86 14.37 -6.51
N GLY A 177 1.47 13.15 -6.93
CA GLY A 177 1.64 12.69 -8.31
C GLY A 177 0.82 13.49 -9.32
N PHE A 178 -0.45 13.72 -9.04
CA PHE A 178 -1.35 14.50 -9.87
C PHE A 178 -0.85 15.93 -10.05
N GLU A 179 -0.59 16.64 -8.96
CA GLU A 179 -0.13 18.03 -8.98
C GLU A 179 1.25 18.19 -9.65
N SER A 180 2.13 17.19 -9.48
CA SER A 180 3.45 17.19 -10.14
C SER A 180 3.32 17.09 -11.67
N ILE A 181 2.46 16.20 -12.17
CA ILE A 181 2.31 15.96 -13.61
C ILE A 181 1.52 17.06 -14.28
N THR A 182 0.48 17.59 -13.62
CA THR A 182 -0.32 18.70 -14.12
C THR A 182 0.34 20.06 -13.90
N ASN A 183 1.51 20.09 -13.21
CA ASN A 183 2.23 21.31 -12.84
C ASN A 183 1.37 22.29 -12.03
N THR A 184 0.56 21.76 -11.12
CA THR A 184 -0.37 22.51 -10.26
C THR A 184 0.00 22.46 -8.79
N LYS A 185 1.26 22.16 -8.46
CA LYS A 185 1.71 22.00 -7.08
C LYS A 185 1.38 23.24 -6.25
N ASP A 186 0.70 23.00 -5.12
CA ASP A 186 0.24 24.04 -4.19
C ASP A 186 -0.71 25.09 -4.80
N ALA A 187 -1.21 24.88 -6.03
CA ALA A 187 -2.09 25.81 -6.74
C ALA A 187 -3.53 25.30 -6.89
N CYS A 188 -3.79 24.04 -6.60
CA CYS A 188 -5.12 23.45 -6.71
C CYS A 188 -6.11 24.12 -5.75
N LYS A 189 -7.28 24.50 -6.29
CA LYS A 189 -8.43 25.01 -5.56
C LYS A 189 -9.48 23.91 -5.46
N LEU A 190 -9.49 23.22 -4.33
CA LEU A 190 -10.39 22.09 -4.09
C LEU A 190 -11.63 22.58 -3.33
N ASP A 191 -12.82 22.22 -3.81
CA ASP A 191 -14.07 22.41 -3.08
C ASP A 191 -14.23 21.40 -1.95
N GLN A 192 -13.66 20.19 -2.14
CA GLN A 192 -13.59 19.17 -1.11
C GLN A 192 -12.20 18.53 -1.10
N GLU A 193 -11.66 18.36 0.11
CA GLU A 193 -10.42 17.67 0.37
C GLU A 193 -10.70 16.43 1.21
N LEU A 194 -10.35 15.24 0.70
CA LEU A 194 -10.73 13.97 1.28
C LEU A 194 -9.51 13.13 1.64
N THR A 195 -9.64 12.31 2.68
CA THR A 195 -8.54 11.54 3.28
C THR A 195 -8.33 10.16 2.65
N SER A 196 -9.16 9.76 1.67
CA SER A 196 -9.03 8.46 1.03
C SER A 196 -9.38 8.49 -0.45
N THR A 197 -8.83 7.56 -1.21
CA THR A 197 -9.16 7.34 -2.63
C THR A 197 -10.65 7.00 -2.80
N GLY A 198 -11.18 6.11 -1.96
CA GLY A 198 -12.60 5.76 -1.96
C GLY A 198 -13.51 6.96 -1.68
N GLY A 199 -13.12 7.83 -0.75
CA GLY A 199 -13.86 9.06 -0.44
C GLY A 199 -13.99 9.98 -1.65
N VAL A 200 -12.92 10.17 -2.44
CA VAL A 200 -12.98 10.97 -3.69
C VAL A 200 -13.96 10.33 -4.68
N ILE A 201 -13.89 9.01 -4.88
CA ILE A 201 -14.80 8.29 -5.77
C ILE A 201 -16.27 8.50 -5.37
N GLU A 202 -16.58 8.32 -4.09
CA GLU A 202 -17.95 8.50 -3.58
C GLU A 202 -18.45 9.95 -3.69
N ALA A 203 -17.58 10.93 -3.42
CA ALA A 203 -17.95 12.34 -3.56
C ALA A 203 -18.20 12.74 -5.02
N VAL A 204 -17.39 12.24 -5.97
CA VAL A 204 -17.62 12.45 -7.41
C VAL A 204 -18.90 11.74 -7.86
N ALA A 205 -19.15 10.52 -7.40
CA ALA A 205 -20.38 9.78 -7.70
C ALA A 205 -21.64 10.52 -7.20
N GLY A 206 -21.54 11.19 -6.06
CA GLY A 206 -22.65 11.94 -5.45
C GLY A 206 -22.92 13.34 -6.03
N ASN A 207 -22.03 13.88 -6.87
CA ASN A 207 -22.15 15.24 -7.42
C ASN A 207 -22.03 15.24 -8.95
N PRO A 208 -23.13 15.54 -9.69
CA PRO A 208 -23.15 15.56 -11.15
C PRO A 208 -22.12 16.52 -11.80
N ASN A 209 -21.72 17.54 -11.07
CA ASN A 209 -20.79 18.58 -11.55
C ASN A 209 -19.36 18.38 -11.06
N ALA A 210 -19.07 17.26 -10.40
CA ALA A 210 -17.76 17.00 -9.83
C ALA A 210 -16.76 16.49 -10.86
N ILE A 211 -15.51 16.91 -10.63
CA ILE A 211 -14.30 16.30 -11.18
C ILE A 211 -13.38 15.92 -10.01
N GLY A 212 -12.70 14.80 -10.14
CA GLY A 212 -11.72 14.34 -9.18
C GLY A 212 -10.65 13.47 -9.83
N TYR A 213 -9.80 12.89 -9.02
CA TYR A 213 -8.77 11.96 -9.48
C TYR A 213 -8.62 10.79 -8.51
N ALA A 214 -8.39 9.61 -9.06
CA ALA A 214 -8.23 8.38 -8.28
C ALA A 214 -7.31 7.39 -8.98
N SER A 215 -6.80 6.40 -8.26
CA SER A 215 -6.04 5.28 -8.81
C SER A 215 -6.88 4.49 -9.82
N LEU A 216 -6.29 4.10 -10.96
CA LEU A 216 -6.91 3.21 -11.95
C LEU A 216 -7.46 1.94 -11.28
N SER A 217 -6.66 1.32 -10.42
CA SER A 217 -7.04 0.11 -9.68
C SER A 217 -8.29 0.29 -8.80
N ALA A 218 -8.56 1.51 -8.33
CA ALA A 218 -9.72 1.82 -7.49
C ALA A 218 -10.98 2.19 -8.28
N VAL A 219 -10.83 2.69 -9.53
CA VAL A 219 -11.98 3.11 -10.37
C VAL A 219 -12.52 1.98 -11.22
N GLU A 220 -11.74 0.93 -11.44
CA GLU A 220 -12.16 -0.22 -12.23
C GLU A 220 -13.43 -0.87 -11.65
N GLY A 221 -14.42 -1.13 -12.54
CA GLY A 221 -15.71 -1.74 -12.16
C GLY A 221 -16.67 -0.81 -11.41
N LYS A 222 -16.42 0.51 -11.39
CA LYS A 222 -17.31 1.51 -10.77
C LYS A 222 -18.24 2.13 -11.82
N ASP A 223 -19.54 1.83 -11.74
CA ASP A 223 -20.56 2.34 -12.69
C ASP A 223 -21.09 3.74 -12.32
N THR A 224 -20.81 4.22 -11.11
CA THR A 224 -21.27 5.52 -10.59
C THR A 224 -20.40 6.70 -11.03
N ILE A 225 -19.23 6.41 -11.53
CA ILE A 225 -18.26 7.39 -12.04
C ILE A 225 -17.77 6.97 -13.43
N ARG A 226 -17.13 7.89 -14.14
CA ARG A 226 -16.48 7.63 -15.41
C ARG A 226 -15.09 8.25 -15.44
N ALA A 227 -14.09 7.47 -15.84
CA ALA A 227 -12.77 8.01 -16.15
C ALA A 227 -12.81 8.73 -17.52
N LEU A 228 -12.25 9.92 -17.58
CA LEU A 228 -12.04 10.67 -18.82
C LEU A 228 -10.81 10.12 -19.54
N THR A 229 -10.81 10.26 -20.87
CA THR A 229 -9.54 10.22 -21.61
C THR A 229 -8.74 11.49 -21.30
N VAL A 230 -7.42 11.41 -21.40
CA VAL A 230 -6.53 12.54 -21.26
C VAL A 230 -5.75 12.73 -22.55
N GLY A 231 -6.09 13.80 -23.28
CA GLY A 231 -5.53 14.04 -24.61
C GLY A 231 -5.84 12.91 -25.60
N GLY A 232 -7.03 12.35 -25.53
CA GLY A 232 -7.48 11.22 -26.34
C GLY A 232 -6.99 9.84 -25.88
N VAL A 233 -6.23 9.73 -24.79
CA VAL A 233 -5.69 8.46 -24.27
C VAL A 233 -6.49 8.03 -23.04
N ALA A 234 -7.06 6.81 -23.08
CA ALA A 234 -7.76 6.24 -21.95
C ALA A 234 -6.78 5.79 -20.85
N CYS A 235 -7.17 5.91 -19.58
CA CYS A 235 -6.41 5.37 -18.46
C CYS A 235 -6.69 3.86 -18.37
N THR A 236 -5.78 3.05 -18.89
CA THR A 236 -5.84 1.58 -18.88
C THR A 236 -4.49 1.00 -18.49
N GLU A 237 -4.46 -0.29 -18.10
CA GLU A 237 -3.19 -0.98 -17.84
C GLU A 237 -2.23 -0.89 -19.05
N GLU A 238 -2.74 -1.05 -20.27
CA GLU A 238 -1.95 -1.01 -21.50
C GLU A 238 -1.30 0.37 -21.70
N THR A 239 -2.08 1.45 -21.57
CA THR A 239 -1.60 2.81 -21.79
C THR A 239 -0.72 3.33 -20.64
N VAL A 240 -0.85 2.76 -19.45
CA VAL A 240 0.07 2.98 -18.34
C VAL A 240 1.38 2.21 -18.57
N LEU A 241 1.31 0.97 -19.06
CA LEU A 241 2.48 0.14 -19.34
C LEU A 241 3.35 0.73 -20.46
N ASP A 242 2.75 1.16 -21.55
CA ASP A 242 3.47 1.72 -22.72
C ASP A 242 3.85 3.20 -22.55
N GLY A 243 3.41 3.84 -21.45
CA GLY A 243 3.71 5.23 -21.12
C GLY A 243 2.91 6.26 -21.92
N SER A 244 1.91 5.86 -22.71
CA SER A 244 1.09 6.78 -23.50
C SER A 244 0.09 7.56 -22.64
N TYR A 245 -0.37 6.99 -21.49
CA TYR A 245 -1.17 7.74 -20.54
C TYR A 245 -0.32 8.67 -19.69
N ALA A 246 -0.56 9.98 -19.78
CA ALA A 246 0.32 11.00 -19.23
C ALA A 246 0.35 11.03 -17.69
N ILE A 247 -0.79 10.72 -17.03
CA ILE A 247 -0.92 10.92 -15.58
C ILE A 247 -0.74 9.57 -14.86
N GLN A 248 0.52 9.13 -14.70
CA GLN A 248 0.88 7.88 -14.06
C GLN A 248 1.99 8.03 -13.02
N ARG A 249 2.12 7.06 -12.13
CA ARG A 249 3.04 7.12 -10.99
C ARG A 249 3.43 5.74 -10.49
N PRO A 250 4.51 5.58 -9.70
CA PRO A 250 4.85 4.32 -9.07
C PRO A 250 4.01 4.06 -7.81
N PHE A 251 3.75 2.78 -7.54
CA PHE A 251 3.47 2.24 -6.23
C PHE A 251 4.76 1.72 -5.61
N VAL A 252 5.08 2.15 -4.41
CA VAL A 252 6.38 1.97 -3.78
C VAL A 252 6.21 1.34 -2.39
N LEU A 253 6.97 0.28 -2.15
CA LEU A 253 7.21 -0.24 -0.81
C LEU A 253 8.40 0.50 -0.20
N VAL A 254 8.22 1.01 1.02
CA VAL A 254 9.21 1.84 1.71
C VAL A 254 9.75 1.09 2.92
N THR A 255 11.06 0.96 3.01
CA THR A 255 11.77 0.31 4.13
C THR A 255 12.91 1.18 4.63
N ARG A 256 13.41 0.90 5.84
CA ARG A 256 14.60 1.58 6.37
C ARG A 256 15.87 1.02 5.73
N THR A 257 16.71 1.91 5.26
CA THR A 257 17.98 1.56 4.63
C THR A 257 18.95 0.93 5.64
N GLY A 258 19.45 -0.26 5.32
CA GLY A 258 20.43 -0.96 6.16
C GLY A 258 19.86 -1.63 7.42
N GLU A 259 18.56 -1.56 7.66
CA GLU A 259 17.88 -2.32 8.71
C GLU A 259 17.25 -3.58 8.13
N ALA A 260 17.46 -4.71 8.81
CA ALA A 260 16.84 -5.96 8.41
C ALA A 260 15.36 -5.99 8.83
N LEU A 261 14.50 -6.38 7.89
CA LEU A 261 13.12 -6.71 8.20
C LEU A 261 13.04 -8.00 9.04
N SER A 262 11.94 -8.20 9.75
CA SER A 262 11.65 -9.51 10.35
C SER A 262 11.57 -10.59 9.26
N PRO A 263 11.81 -11.87 9.56
CA PRO A 263 11.71 -12.93 8.55
C PRO A 263 10.37 -12.95 7.81
N ALA A 264 9.26 -12.67 8.49
CA ALA A 264 7.93 -12.60 7.87
C ALA A 264 7.79 -11.37 6.97
N ALA A 265 8.25 -10.19 7.40
CA ALA A 265 8.18 -8.97 6.62
C ALA A 265 9.12 -9.02 5.39
N GLN A 266 10.31 -9.63 5.54
CA GLN A 266 11.22 -9.84 4.41
C GLN A 266 10.60 -10.78 3.37
N ALA A 267 10.02 -11.89 3.80
CA ALA A 267 9.38 -12.83 2.89
C ALA A 267 8.18 -12.21 2.15
N PHE A 268 7.37 -11.39 2.83
CA PHE A 268 6.28 -10.65 2.18
C PHE A 268 6.81 -9.62 1.19
N PHE A 269 7.86 -8.87 1.55
CA PHE A 269 8.51 -7.91 0.66
C PHE A 269 9.06 -8.60 -0.59
N ASP A 270 9.79 -9.72 -0.43
CA ASP A 270 10.35 -10.49 -1.53
C ASP A 270 9.26 -11.05 -2.44
N PHE A 271 8.17 -11.56 -1.86
CA PHE A 271 7.00 -12.02 -2.62
C PHE A 271 6.38 -10.87 -3.42
N ALA A 272 6.07 -9.73 -2.78
CA ALA A 272 5.41 -8.59 -3.40
C ALA A 272 6.24 -7.95 -4.54
N THR A 273 7.57 -8.07 -4.48
CA THR A 273 8.50 -7.54 -5.49
C THR A 273 8.95 -8.57 -6.52
N SER A 274 8.54 -9.84 -6.37
CA SER A 274 8.89 -10.92 -7.29
C SER A 274 7.96 -11.02 -8.49
N SER A 275 8.37 -11.80 -9.49
CA SER A 275 7.51 -12.14 -10.63
C SER A 275 6.26 -12.96 -10.25
N ALA A 276 6.25 -13.62 -9.09
CA ALA A 276 5.08 -14.35 -8.59
C ALA A 276 3.90 -13.42 -8.27
N ALA A 277 4.16 -12.14 -7.99
CA ALA A 277 3.14 -11.13 -7.74
C ALA A 277 2.54 -10.51 -9.01
N ASN A 278 3.12 -10.73 -10.19
CA ASN A 278 2.74 -10.02 -11.42
C ASN A 278 1.26 -10.18 -11.78
N ASP A 279 0.76 -11.42 -11.82
CA ASP A 279 -0.64 -11.67 -12.17
C ASP A 279 -1.62 -11.15 -11.12
N LEU A 280 -1.20 -11.15 -9.85
CA LEU A 280 -1.99 -10.61 -8.74
C LEU A 280 -2.08 -9.08 -8.82
N ILE A 281 -0.95 -8.40 -9.08
CA ILE A 281 -0.90 -6.95 -9.28
C ILE A 281 -1.77 -6.55 -10.47
N LYS A 282 -1.68 -7.30 -11.58
CA LYS A 282 -2.52 -7.10 -12.76
C LYS A 282 -4.00 -7.30 -12.44
N SER A 283 -4.36 -8.36 -11.71
CA SER A 283 -5.76 -8.60 -11.30
C SER A 283 -6.31 -7.51 -10.38
N ALA A 284 -5.43 -6.76 -9.72
CA ALA A 284 -5.79 -5.57 -8.95
C ALA A 284 -5.98 -4.31 -9.81
N GLY A 285 -5.73 -4.36 -11.13
CA GLY A 285 -5.84 -3.21 -12.05
C GLY A 285 -4.62 -2.28 -12.02
N ALA A 286 -3.45 -2.78 -11.63
CA ALA A 286 -2.18 -2.06 -11.68
C ALA A 286 -1.17 -2.80 -12.57
N VAL A 287 -0.15 -2.09 -13.04
CA VAL A 287 0.90 -2.66 -13.90
C VAL A 287 2.09 -3.05 -13.05
N SER A 288 2.44 -4.35 -13.02
CA SER A 288 3.63 -4.80 -12.28
C SER A 288 4.91 -4.12 -12.78
N ALA A 289 5.76 -3.65 -11.85
CA ALA A 289 7.04 -3.06 -12.19
C ALA A 289 7.98 -4.05 -12.90
N ALA A 290 7.86 -5.35 -12.63
CA ALA A 290 8.62 -6.39 -13.33
C ALA A 290 8.13 -6.61 -14.77
N ALA A 291 6.90 -6.22 -15.11
CA ALA A 291 6.38 -6.27 -16.48
C ALA A 291 6.74 -5.01 -17.31
N ALA A 292 7.16 -3.93 -16.63
CA ALA A 292 7.53 -2.66 -17.24
C ALA A 292 9.05 -2.56 -17.57
N GLN A 293 9.84 -3.60 -17.26
CA GLN A 293 11.26 -3.72 -17.59
C GLN A 293 11.44 -4.57 -18.84
#